data_3091281830a53d511fe1dbdd487b357e
#
_entry.id   3091281830a53d511fe1dbdd487b357e
#
_cell.length_a   1.000
_cell.length_b   1.000
_cell.length_c   1.000
_cell.angle_alpha   90.00
_cell.angle_beta   90.00
_cell.angle_gamma   90.00
#
_symmetry.space_group_name_H-M   'P 1'
#
loop_
_entity.id
_entity.type
_entity.pdbx_description
1 polymer ?
#
loop_
_entity_poly.entity_id
_entity_poly.type
_entity_poly.pdbx_seq_one_letter_code
_entity_poly.pdbx_strand_id
1 'polypeptide(L)'
;AIGLAAKKKYSFLCLIPYYIEHDYWHSVVGGIERVRQELRPFNVSIDYLCYHHGDEKSYQEACLSIKEKNVDAVLISPNFREETLALTAYLQENKIAYAFVDFNMEEAKALTYIGQDSYKSGYIAAKILMRNYSAGEGQELVLFLSNNKDNPAEIQMQRRLDGFMSYIAEEYNNLVIHEVVLNKSDQESNQQTLDEFFQAHPKALLGVVFNSRVY
;
A
#
# COMPACT_ATOMS: atom_id res chain seq x y z
N ALA A 1 -48.91 23.21 0.53
CA ALA A 1 -47.44 23.30 0.63
C ALA A 1 -46.90 21.89 0.75
N ILE A 2 -46.34 21.33 -0.29
CA ILE A 2 -45.62 20.08 -0.23
C ILE A 2 -44.30 20.39 0.46
N GLY A 3 -44.18 19.98 1.74
CA GLY A 3 -42.94 20.11 2.49
C GLY A 3 -41.86 19.34 1.76
N LEU A 4 -40.87 20.04 1.23
CA LEU A 4 -39.62 19.44 0.81
C LEU A 4 -39.00 18.80 2.05
N ALA A 5 -39.12 17.46 2.15
CA ALA A 5 -38.38 16.73 3.16
C ALA A 5 -36.89 17.07 2.95
N ALA A 6 -36.25 17.61 3.96
CA ALA A 6 -34.83 17.92 3.89
C ALA A 6 -34.08 16.65 3.49
N LYS A 7 -33.45 16.66 2.31
CA LYS A 7 -32.65 15.51 1.85
C LYS A 7 -31.59 15.25 2.91
N LYS A 8 -31.50 14.02 3.39
CA LYS A 8 -30.46 13.61 4.34
C LYS A 8 -29.10 14.04 3.81
N LYS A 9 -28.30 14.73 4.63
CA LYS A 9 -26.93 15.08 4.31
C LYS A 9 -26.02 13.91 4.70
N TYR A 10 -25.15 13.50 3.80
CA TYR A 10 -24.12 12.51 4.08
C TYR A 10 -22.74 13.16 4.16
N SER A 11 -21.98 12.79 5.16
CA SER A 11 -20.63 13.28 5.40
C SER A 11 -19.63 12.11 5.33
N PHE A 12 -18.76 12.14 4.35
CA PHE A 12 -17.71 11.15 4.16
C PHE A 12 -16.35 11.77 4.44
N LEU A 13 -15.45 11.00 5.01
CA LEU A 13 -14.11 11.42 5.35
C LEU A 13 -13.07 10.48 4.77
N CYS A 14 -12.02 11.05 4.18
CA CYS A 14 -10.89 10.30 3.65
C CYS A 14 -9.67 10.52 4.55
N LEU A 15 -9.16 9.46 5.19
CA LEU A 15 -7.90 9.45 5.91
C LEU A 15 -6.82 8.96 4.97
N ILE A 16 -5.96 9.86 4.50
CA ILE A 16 -4.95 9.62 3.47
C ILE A 16 -3.61 10.28 3.84
N PRO A 17 -2.47 9.82 3.32
CA PRO A 17 -1.22 10.53 3.54
C PRO A 17 -1.19 11.90 2.84
N TYR A 18 -0.36 12.81 3.36
CA TYR A 18 0.01 14.03 2.63
C TYR A 18 0.65 13.65 1.31
N TYR A 19 0.36 14.41 0.27
CA TYR A 19 0.83 14.18 -1.09
C TYR A 19 1.24 15.51 -1.74
N ILE A 20 2.10 15.41 -2.72
CA ILE A 20 2.52 16.51 -3.59
C ILE A 20 2.05 16.24 -5.02
N GLU A 21 2.08 17.27 -5.86
CA GLU A 21 1.79 17.16 -7.28
C GLU A 21 2.72 16.13 -7.93
N HIS A 22 2.15 15.28 -8.80
CA HIS A 22 2.81 14.16 -9.50
C HIS A 22 3.16 12.92 -8.66
N ASP A 23 2.79 12.89 -7.39
CA ASP A 23 2.93 11.70 -6.57
C ASP A 23 1.77 10.70 -6.83
N TYR A 24 1.91 9.47 -6.31
CA TYR A 24 0.87 8.44 -6.40
C TYR A 24 -0.48 8.92 -5.84
N TRP A 25 -0.47 9.56 -4.68
CA TRP A 25 -1.67 10.02 -4.00
C TRP A 25 -2.37 11.18 -4.71
N HIS A 26 -1.64 11.97 -5.50
CA HIS A 26 -2.24 13.00 -6.34
C HIS A 26 -3.26 12.41 -7.32
N SER A 27 -2.94 11.25 -7.93
CA SER A 27 -3.86 10.57 -8.84
C SER A 27 -5.08 9.99 -8.11
N VAL A 28 -4.89 9.40 -6.91
CA VAL A 28 -5.96 8.86 -6.08
C VAL A 28 -6.94 9.97 -5.67
N VAL A 29 -6.41 11.09 -5.18
CA VAL A 29 -7.21 12.26 -4.78
C VAL A 29 -7.94 12.87 -5.98
N GLY A 30 -7.31 12.93 -7.15
CA GLY A 30 -7.98 13.35 -8.39
C GLY A 30 -9.23 12.53 -8.71
N GLY A 31 -9.20 11.22 -8.43
CA GLY A 31 -10.38 10.34 -8.52
C GLY A 31 -11.46 10.68 -7.49
N ILE A 32 -11.06 10.91 -6.23
CA ILE A 32 -11.99 11.27 -5.15
C ILE A 32 -12.63 12.63 -5.42
N GLU A 33 -11.88 13.63 -5.91
CA GLU A 33 -12.40 14.95 -6.24
C GLU A 33 -13.44 14.90 -7.37
N ARG A 34 -13.26 14.04 -8.35
CA ARG A 34 -14.27 13.81 -9.39
C ARG A 34 -15.57 13.31 -8.79
N VAL A 35 -15.51 12.28 -7.96
CA VAL A 35 -16.68 11.72 -7.25
C VAL A 35 -17.30 12.75 -6.33
N ARG A 36 -16.51 13.57 -5.64
CA ARG A 36 -16.99 14.67 -4.79
C ARG A 36 -17.86 15.67 -5.58
N GLN A 37 -17.42 16.03 -6.79
CA GLN A 37 -18.19 16.91 -7.67
C GLN A 37 -19.49 16.25 -8.14
N GLU A 38 -19.45 14.98 -8.55
CA GLU A 38 -20.60 14.22 -9.01
C GLU A 38 -21.65 14.00 -7.89
N LEU A 39 -21.22 13.80 -6.66
CA LEU A 39 -22.11 13.54 -5.52
C LEU A 39 -22.65 14.81 -4.83
N ARG A 40 -22.07 15.96 -5.12
CA ARG A 40 -22.53 17.25 -4.54
C ARG A 40 -24.03 17.52 -4.71
N PRO A 41 -24.69 17.26 -5.87
CA PRO A 41 -26.12 17.45 -6.04
C PRO A 41 -26.97 16.52 -5.16
N PHE A 42 -26.40 15.43 -4.65
CA PHE A 42 -27.05 14.45 -3.79
C PHE A 42 -26.89 14.74 -2.30
N ASN A 43 -26.38 15.94 -1.95
CA ASN A 43 -26.15 16.37 -0.59
C ASN A 43 -25.11 15.53 0.16
N VAL A 44 -24.06 15.10 -0.56
CA VAL A 44 -22.89 14.39 -0.03
C VAL A 44 -21.72 15.35 0.06
N SER A 45 -21.08 15.41 1.24
CA SER A 45 -19.78 16.07 1.42
C SER A 45 -18.68 15.02 1.58
N ILE A 46 -17.51 15.30 1.02
CA ILE A 46 -16.31 14.49 1.19
C ILE A 46 -15.20 15.43 1.68
N ASP A 47 -14.63 15.14 2.84
CA ASP A 47 -13.56 15.90 3.45
C ASP A 47 -12.32 15.01 3.63
N TYR A 48 -11.16 15.62 3.89
CA TYR A 48 -9.89 14.94 4.03
C TYR A 48 -9.29 15.18 5.42
N LEU A 49 -8.66 14.16 5.96
CA LEU A 49 -7.67 14.23 7.02
C LEU A 49 -6.37 13.64 6.47
N CYS A 50 -5.32 14.44 6.47
CA CYS A 50 -4.04 14.01 5.95
C CYS A 50 -3.06 13.77 7.10
N TYR A 51 -2.25 12.73 6.98
CA TYR A 51 -1.18 12.39 7.90
C TYR A 51 0.17 12.30 7.19
N HIS A 52 1.26 12.48 7.90
CA HIS A 52 2.60 12.27 7.34
C HIS A 52 2.94 10.79 7.29
N HIS A 53 3.25 10.31 6.08
CA HIS A 53 3.58 8.89 5.87
C HIS A 53 4.81 8.49 6.69
N GLY A 54 4.71 7.40 7.46
CA GLY A 54 5.78 6.94 8.35
C GLY A 54 5.90 7.68 9.69
N ASP A 55 5.04 8.67 9.96
CA ASP A 55 4.95 9.38 11.23
C ASP A 55 3.73 8.85 12.01
N GLU A 56 4.00 7.98 12.99
CA GLU A 56 2.99 7.33 13.82
C GLU A 56 2.16 8.35 14.60
N LYS A 57 2.80 9.40 15.13
CA LYS A 57 2.11 10.43 15.89
C LYS A 57 1.13 11.21 15.02
N SER A 58 1.56 11.61 13.81
CA SER A 58 0.69 12.27 12.85
C SER A 58 -0.50 11.40 12.47
N TYR A 59 -0.30 10.10 12.27
CA TYR A 59 -1.38 9.15 11.97
C TYR A 59 -2.34 8.98 13.16
N GLN A 60 -1.81 8.83 14.38
CA GLN A 60 -2.60 8.73 15.60
C GLN A 60 -3.47 9.97 15.84
N GLU A 61 -2.92 11.17 15.67
CA GLU A 61 -3.65 12.43 15.79
C GLU A 61 -4.80 12.51 14.77
N ALA A 62 -4.55 12.09 13.53
CA ALA A 62 -5.57 12.03 12.49
C ALA A 62 -6.68 11.00 12.83
N CYS A 63 -6.33 9.83 13.34
CA CYS A 63 -7.29 8.81 13.80
C CYS A 63 -8.16 9.33 14.96
N LEU A 64 -7.57 10.04 15.93
CA LEU A 64 -8.30 10.64 17.04
C LEU A 64 -9.27 11.74 16.55
N SER A 65 -8.84 12.58 15.60
CA SER A 65 -9.67 13.62 15.02
C SER A 65 -10.93 13.07 14.31
N ILE A 66 -10.88 11.84 13.78
CA ILE A 66 -12.07 11.20 13.19
C ILE A 66 -13.15 10.95 14.26
N LYS A 67 -12.75 10.55 15.48
CA LYS A 67 -13.67 10.25 16.57
C LYS A 67 -14.47 11.48 17.06
N GLU A 68 -13.95 12.67 16.79
CA GLU A 68 -14.59 13.94 17.14
C GLU A 68 -15.55 14.47 16.07
N LYS A 69 -15.55 13.83 14.89
CA LYS A 69 -16.35 14.25 13.73
C LYS A 69 -17.61 13.41 13.59
N ASN A 70 -18.69 14.07 13.19
CA ASN A 70 -19.94 13.38 12.84
C ASN A 70 -19.89 13.00 11.34
N VAL A 71 -19.51 11.75 11.05
CA VAL A 71 -19.38 11.23 9.70
C VAL A 71 -20.20 9.97 9.49
N ASP A 72 -20.73 9.77 8.30
CA ASP A 72 -21.50 8.57 7.93
C ASP A 72 -20.60 7.43 7.43
N ALA A 73 -19.44 7.76 6.83
CA ALA A 73 -18.47 6.76 6.40
C ALA A 73 -17.04 7.32 6.32
N VAL A 74 -16.06 6.42 6.41
CA VAL A 74 -14.63 6.76 6.34
C VAL A 74 -13.93 5.87 5.30
N LEU A 75 -13.18 6.51 4.39
CA LEU A 75 -12.21 5.86 3.53
C LEU A 75 -10.83 5.97 4.19
N ILE A 76 -10.18 4.86 4.44
CA ILE A 76 -8.94 4.82 5.23
C ILE A 76 -7.81 4.24 4.38
N SER A 77 -6.70 4.96 4.31
CA SER A 77 -5.41 4.38 3.92
C SER A 77 -4.66 3.98 5.19
N PRO A 78 -4.60 2.69 5.54
CA PRO A 78 -3.94 2.23 6.74
C PRO A 78 -2.43 2.50 6.69
N ASN A 79 -1.82 2.95 7.79
CA ASN A 79 -0.38 3.18 7.86
C ASN A 79 0.27 2.47 9.06
N PHE A 80 -0.34 2.55 10.25
CA PHE A 80 0.11 1.86 11.46
C PHE A 80 -0.99 0.89 11.91
N ARG A 81 -0.56 -0.33 12.22
CA ARG A 81 -1.49 -1.44 12.47
C ARG A 81 -2.36 -1.22 13.71
N GLU A 82 -1.73 -0.85 14.83
CA GLU A 82 -2.43 -0.72 16.11
C GLU A 82 -3.43 0.43 16.09
N GLU A 83 -3.05 1.59 15.59
CA GLU A 83 -3.90 2.77 15.45
C GLU A 83 -5.06 2.51 14.48
N THR A 84 -4.79 1.80 13.38
CA THR A 84 -5.85 1.44 12.42
C THR A 84 -6.86 0.49 13.05
N LEU A 85 -6.42 -0.52 13.80
CA LEU A 85 -7.32 -1.45 14.49
C LEU A 85 -8.13 -0.73 15.58
N ALA A 86 -7.51 0.16 16.34
CA ALA A 86 -8.22 0.98 17.34
C ALA A 86 -9.25 1.92 16.72
N LEU A 87 -8.93 2.52 15.55
CA LEU A 87 -9.89 3.33 14.80
C LEU A 87 -11.06 2.49 14.28
N THR A 88 -10.76 1.37 13.62
CA THR A 88 -11.80 0.51 13.01
C THR A 88 -12.70 -0.14 14.06
N ALA A 89 -12.19 -0.49 15.25
CA ALA A 89 -13.00 -0.93 16.39
C ALA A 89 -14.00 0.15 16.81
N TYR A 90 -13.53 1.40 16.96
CA TYR A 90 -14.40 2.54 17.26
C TYR A 90 -15.49 2.75 16.18
N LEU A 91 -15.12 2.68 14.89
CA LEU A 91 -16.08 2.84 13.80
C LEU A 91 -17.15 1.74 13.81
N GLN A 92 -16.76 0.50 14.09
CA GLN A 92 -17.69 -0.64 14.21
C GLN A 92 -18.67 -0.46 15.38
N GLU A 93 -18.17 -0.09 16.57
CA GLU A 93 -19.00 0.18 17.76
C GLU A 93 -20.04 1.28 17.51
N ASN A 94 -19.65 2.32 16.76
CA ASN A 94 -20.51 3.45 16.42
C ASN A 94 -21.31 3.24 15.12
N LYS A 95 -21.24 2.07 14.49
CA LYS A 95 -21.93 1.73 13.24
C LYS A 95 -21.61 2.68 12.09
N ILE A 96 -20.40 3.22 12.06
CA ILE A 96 -19.87 4.04 10.98
C ILE A 96 -19.25 3.12 9.94
N ALA A 97 -19.73 3.23 8.69
CA ALA A 97 -19.20 2.45 7.59
C ALA A 97 -17.77 2.85 7.25
N TYR A 98 -16.92 1.89 6.88
CA TYR A 98 -15.57 2.21 6.39
C TYR A 98 -15.08 1.25 5.33
N ALA A 99 -14.17 1.75 4.49
CA ALA A 99 -13.48 1.00 3.46
C ALA A 99 -11.98 1.31 3.52
N PHE A 100 -11.17 0.37 3.04
CA PHE A 100 -9.75 0.60 2.86
C PHE A 100 -9.39 0.98 1.43
N VAL A 101 -8.39 1.82 1.29
CA VAL A 101 -7.77 2.19 0.01
C VAL A 101 -6.26 2.01 0.09
N ASP A 102 -5.66 1.55 -1.00
CA ASP A 102 -4.24 1.28 -1.18
C ASP A 102 -3.74 0.06 -0.38
N PHE A 103 -3.92 0.02 0.95
CA PHE A 103 -3.55 -1.10 1.82
C PHE A 103 -4.76 -1.79 2.41
N ASN A 104 -4.70 -3.12 2.53
CA ASN A 104 -5.75 -3.93 3.12
C ASN A 104 -5.29 -4.50 4.48
N MET A 105 -6.22 -4.49 5.44
CA MET A 105 -6.08 -5.16 6.74
C MET A 105 -7.28 -6.07 6.96
N GLU A 106 -7.13 -7.36 6.63
CA GLU A 106 -8.23 -8.33 6.66
C GLU A 106 -8.85 -8.49 8.04
N GLU A 107 -8.03 -8.41 9.09
CA GLU A 107 -8.48 -8.50 10.48
C GLU A 107 -9.46 -7.38 10.88
N ALA A 108 -9.38 -6.22 10.24
CA ALA A 108 -10.23 -5.07 10.55
C ALA A 108 -11.65 -5.15 9.94
N LYS A 109 -11.92 -6.14 9.05
CA LYS A 109 -13.25 -6.41 8.48
C LYS A 109 -13.94 -5.18 7.85
N ALA A 110 -13.20 -4.40 7.06
CA ALA A 110 -13.79 -3.29 6.30
C ALA A 110 -14.89 -3.78 5.34
N LEU A 111 -15.83 -2.90 4.97
CA LEU A 111 -16.86 -3.20 3.98
C LEU A 111 -16.30 -3.63 2.63
N THR A 112 -15.21 -2.99 2.22
CA THR A 112 -14.50 -3.29 0.99
C THR A 112 -13.07 -2.75 1.05
N TYR A 113 -12.25 -3.25 0.15
CA TYR A 113 -10.91 -2.76 -0.12
C TYR A 113 -10.81 -2.33 -1.58
N ILE A 114 -10.22 -1.19 -1.81
CA ILE A 114 -9.96 -0.62 -3.13
C ILE A 114 -8.45 -0.51 -3.30
N GLY A 115 -7.87 -1.38 -4.08
CA GLY A 115 -6.42 -1.41 -4.28
C GLY A 115 -5.98 -2.53 -5.20
N GLN A 116 -4.67 -2.69 -5.32
CA GLN A 116 -4.06 -3.70 -6.16
C GLN A 116 -4.08 -5.08 -5.48
N ASP A 117 -4.37 -6.14 -6.23
CA ASP A 117 -4.09 -7.51 -5.81
C ASP A 117 -2.57 -7.73 -5.82
N SER A 118 -1.96 -7.61 -4.64
CA SER A 118 -0.51 -7.66 -4.49
C SER A 118 0.08 -9.01 -4.90
N TYR A 119 -0.60 -10.12 -4.60
CA TYR A 119 -0.15 -11.46 -5.01
C TYR A 119 -0.10 -11.59 -6.53
N LYS A 120 -1.20 -11.24 -7.22
CA LYS A 120 -1.24 -11.25 -8.69
C LYS A 120 -0.22 -10.30 -9.31
N SER A 121 -0.02 -9.15 -8.69
CA SER A 121 0.99 -8.18 -9.12
C SER A 121 2.39 -8.79 -9.09
N GLY A 122 2.74 -9.50 -8.02
CA GLY A 122 4.02 -10.20 -7.91
C GLY A 122 4.16 -11.33 -8.94
N TYR A 123 3.13 -12.15 -9.09
CA TYR A 123 3.11 -13.22 -10.08
C TYR A 123 3.32 -12.70 -11.53
N ILE A 124 2.64 -11.60 -11.88
CA ILE A 124 2.81 -10.95 -13.19
C ILE A 124 4.20 -10.34 -13.33
N ALA A 125 4.77 -9.75 -12.27
CA ALA A 125 6.12 -9.19 -12.29
C ALA A 125 7.16 -10.27 -12.58
N ALA A 126 7.06 -11.45 -11.94
CA ALA A 126 7.91 -12.60 -12.23
C ALA A 126 7.78 -13.02 -13.69
N LYS A 127 6.57 -13.16 -14.18
CA LYS A 127 6.31 -13.55 -15.57
C LYS A 127 6.90 -12.57 -16.59
N ILE A 128 6.89 -11.28 -16.30
CA ILE A 128 7.49 -10.26 -17.16
C ILE A 128 9.02 -10.33 -17.10
N LEU A 129 9.59 -10.37 -15.89
CA LEU A 129 11.04 -10.42 -15.69
C LEU A 129 11.65 -11.64 -16.36
N MET A 130 11.04 -12.80 -16.16
CA MET A 130 11.55 -14.08 -16.65
C MET A 130 11.42 -14.29 -18.17
N ARG A 131 10.74 -13.38 -18.88
CA ARG A 131 10.71 -13.43 -20.36
C ARG A 131 12.09 -13.31 -21.00
N ASN A 132 13.03 -12.65 -20.30
CA ASN A 132 14.40 -12.46 -20.77
C ASN A 132 15.38 -13.43 -20.10
N TYR A 133 14.89 -14.37 -19.30
CA TYR A 133 15.72 -15.37 -18.66
C TYR A 133 16.22 -16.41 -19.66
N SER A 134 17.53 -16.66 -19.63
CA SER A 134 18.19 -17.66 -20.45
C SER A 134 18.85 -18.75 -19.58
N ALA A 135 18.16 -19.87 -19.41
CA ALA A 135 18.64 -20.98 -18.58
C ALA A 135 20.02 -21.51 -19.00
N GLY A 136 20.34 -21.44 -20.29
CA GLY A 136 21.62 -21.90 -20.83
C GLY A 136 22.81 -21.03 -20.44
N GLU A 137 22.61 -19.80 -19.98
CA GLU A 137 23.68 -18.89 -19.59
C GLU A 137 23.99 -18.92 -18.09
N GLY A 138 23.24 -19.72 -17.31
CA GLY A 138 23.41 -19.84 -15.85
C GLY A 138 23.17 -18.53 -15.12
N GLN A 139 22.20 -17.75 -15.62
CA GLN A 139 21.79 -16.49 -14.97
C GLN A 139 21.19 -16.76 -13.59
N GLU A 140 21.48 -15.87 -12.64
CA GLU A 140 20.99 -15.91 -11.28
C GLU A 140 20.05 -14.72 -11.04
N LEU A 141 19.06 -14.92 -10.17
CA LEU A 141 18.09 -13.90 -9.79
C LEU A 141 18.47 -13.29 -8.44
N VAL A 142 18.35 -11.98 -8.30
CA VAL A 142 18.47 -11.31 -7.01
C VAL A 142 17.17 -10.60 -6.62
N LEU A 143 16.74 -10.80 -5.39
CA LEU A 143 15.60 -10.15 -4.75
C LEU A 143 16.13 -9.10 -3.78
N PHE A 144 15.84 -7.83 -4.07
CA PHE A 144 16.16 -6.73 -3.15
C PHE A 144 14.98 -6.49 -2.21
N LEU A 145 15.16 -6.82 -0.94
CA LEU A 145 14.14 -6.75 0.09
C LEU A 145 14.38 -5.57 1.04
N SER A 146 13.36 -5.09 1.72
CA SER A 146 13.53 -4.12 2.81
C SER A 146 13.30 -4.77 4.17
N ASN A 147 13.98 -4.25 5.18
CA ASN A 147 13.84 -4.74 6.55
C ASN A 147 12.92 -3.80 7.35
N ASN A 148 11.60 -3.96 7.25
CA ASN A 148 10.65 -3.19 8.05
C ASN A 148 9.34 -3.97 8.24
N LYS A 149 9.27 -4.81 9.26
CA LYS A 149 8.23 -5.83 9.43
C LYS A 149 6.89 -5.31 9.98
N ASP A 150 6.81 -4.08 10.49
CA ASP A 150 5.65 -3.60 11.26
C ASP A 150 4.70 -2.67 10.48
N ASN A 151 5.01 -2.38 9.22
CA ASN A 151 4.21 -1.49 8.38
C ASN A 151 3.22 -2.31 7.51
N PRO A 152 1.92 -1.94 7.39
CA PRO A 152 0.98 -2.56 6.45
C PRO A 152 1.49 -2.64 5.00
N ALA A 153 2.32 -1.70 4.58
CA ALA A 153 3.00 -1.76 3.29
C ALA A 153 3.90 -3.01 3.15
N GLU A 154 4.52 -3.47 4.24
CA GLU A 154 5.37 -4.67 4.21
C GLU A 154 4.54 -5.94 4.02
N ILE A 155 3.33 -6.01 4.57
CA ILE A 155 2.40 -7.14 4.34
C ILE A 155 2.09 -7.25 2.83
N GLN A 156 1.87 -6.12 2.17
CA GLN A 156 1.63 -6.12 0.72
C GLN A 156 2.88 -6.47 -0.09
N MET A 157 4.06 -6.00 0.35
CA MET A 157 5.33 -6.38 -0.27
C MET A 157 5.58 -7.88 -0.11
N GLN A 158 5.29 -8.44 1.07
CA GLN A 158 5.38 -9.88 1.28
C GLN A 158 4.41 -10.64 0.35
N ARG A 159 3.18 -10.21 0.22
CA ARG A 159 2.22 -10.82 -0.73
C ARG A 159 2.68 -10.74 -2.19
N ARG A 160 3.35 -9.64 -2.58
CA ARG A 160 3.97 -9.54 -3.91
C ARG A 160 5.11 -10.54 -4.06
N LEU A 161 5.94 -10.64 -3.05
CA LEU A 161 7.03 -11.63 -3.03
C LEU A 161 6.48 -13.06 -3.11
N ASP A 162 5.44 -13.39 -2.34
CA ASP A 162 4.79 -14.70 -2.38
C ASP A 162 4.25 -15.03 -3.77
N GLY A 163 3.59 -14.08 -4.42
CA GLY A 163 3.10 -14.24 -5.80
C GLY A 163 4.23 -14.40 -6.82
N PHE A 164 5.30 -13.62 -6.65
CA PHE A 164 6.49 -13.72 -7.48
C PHE A 164 7.14 -15.10 -7.35
N MET A 165 7.37 -15.54 -6.12
CA MET A 165 7.99 -16.83 -5.83
C MET A 165 7.12 -18.01 -6.27
N SER A 166 5.79 -17.90 -6.22
CA SER A 166 4.90 -18.93 -6.76
C SER A 166 5.12 -19.15 -8.25
N TYR A 167 5.19 -18.08 -9.05
CA TYR A 167 5.49 -18.22 -10.47
C TYR A 167 6.86 -18.86 -10.71
N ILE A 168 7.89 -18.45 -9.97
CA ILE A 168 9.24 -19.02 -10.09
C ILE A 168 9.22 -20.51 -9.74
N ALA A 169 8.54 -20.91 -8.66
CA ALA A 169 8.46 -22.30 -8.26
C ALA A 169 7.69 -23.19 -9.26
N GLU A 170 6.70 -22.64 -9.95
CA GLU A 170 5.92 -23.35 -10.97
C GLU A 170 6.74 -23.59 -12.25
N GLU A 171 7.55 -22.64 -12.67
CA GLU A 171 8.16 -22.63 -14.01
C GLU A 171 9.69 -22.85 -14.02
N TYR A 172 10.38 -22.59 -12.89
CA TYR A 172 11.85 -22.54 -12.84
C TYR A 172 12.46 -23.28 -11.64
N ASN A 173 12.44 -24.61 -11.65
CA ASN A 173 12.86 -25.47 -10.53
C ASN A 173 14.34 -25.38 -10.13
N ASN A 174 15.22 -24.87 -11.00
CA ASN A 174 16.68 -24.87 -10.79
C ASN A 174 17.28 -23.45 -10.84
N LEU A 175 16.46 -22.41 -10.68
CA LEU A 175 16.93 -21.04 -10.65
C LEU A 175 17.65 -20.76 -9.32
N VAL A 176 18.87 -20.25 -9.40
CA VAL A 176 19.58 -19.75 -8.23
C VAL A 176 19.03 -18.38 -7.87
N ILE A 177 18.57 -18.23 -6.64
CA ILE A 177 17.95 -16.99 -6.14
C ILE A 177 18.75 -16.49 -4.95
N HIS A 178 19.12 -15.22 -4.99
CA HIS A 178 19.77 -14.51 -3.90
C HIS A 178 18.82 -13.49 -3.28
N GLU A 179 18.89 -13.33 -1.97
CA GLU A 179 18.17 -12.28 -1.25
C GLU A 179 19.17 -11.26 -0.71
N VAL A 180 18.95 -9.99 -1.01
CA VAL A 180 19.75 -8.86 -0.52
C VAL A 180 18.83 -7.93 0.24
N VAL A 181 19.06 -7.79 1.54
CA VAL A 181 18.26 -6.92 2.39
C VAL A 181 18.90 -5.53 2.43
N LEU A 182 18.13 -4.52 2.04
CA LEU A 182 18.56 -3.12 2.02
C LEU A 182 17.88 -2.34 3.14
N ASN A 183 18.64 -1.44 3.77
CA ASN A 183 18.15 -0.58 4.83
C ASN A 183 17.67 0.76 4.25
N LYS A 184 16.41 1.12 4.45
CA LYS A 184 15.80 2.36 3.93
C LYS A 184 16.50 3.65 4.39
N SER A 185 17.22 3.61 5.49
CA SER A 185 17.81 4.78 6.16
C SER A 185 19.32 4.90 5.99
N ASP A 186 19.98 3.96 5.33
CA ASP A 186 21.44 3.88 5.27
C ASP A 186 21.93 3.58 3.85
N GLN A 187 22.09 4.66 3.07
CA GLN A 187 22.55 4.57 1.68
C GLN A 187 23.99 4.08 1.56
N GLU A 188 24.86 4.46 2.48
CA GLU A 188 26.28 4.09 2.43
C GLU A 188 26.47 2.59 2.68
N SER A 189 25.80 2.06 3.70
CA SER A 189 25.77 0.62 3.97
C SER A 189 25.14 -0.17 2.82
N ASN A 190 24.07 0.35 2.20
CA ASN A 190 23.46 -0.28 1.05
C ASN A 190 24.40 -0.35 -0.15
N GLN A 191 25.15 0.73 -0.44
CA GLN A 191 26.11 0.74 -1.54
C GLN A 191 27.20 -0.31 -1.33
N GLN A 192 27.76 -0.39 -0.12
CA GLN A 192 28.76 -1.42 0.21
C GLN A 192 28.20 -2.82 0.04
N THR A 193 26.99 -3.08 0.56
CA THR A 193 26.30 -4.37 0.44
C THR A 193 26.11 -4.77 -1.03
N LEU A 194 25.71 -3.84 -1.88
CA LEU A 194 25.51 -4.08 -3.32
C LEU A 194 26.84 -4.36 -4.03
N ASP A 195 27.89 -3.59 -3.74
CA ASP A 195 29.21 -3.78 -4.33
C ASP A 195 29.81 -5.14 -3.97
N GLU A 196 29.75 -5.53 -2.70
CA GLU A 196 30.20 -6.84 -2.22
C GLU A 196 29.39 -7.98 -2.87
N PHE A 197 28.05 -7.81 -2.93
CA PHE A 197 27.17 -8.81 -3.55
C PHE A 197 27.50 -9.03 -5.03
N PHE A 198 27.56 -7.99 -5.84
CA PHE A 198 27.81 -8.13 -7.28
C PHE A 198 29.24 -8.59 -7.61
N GLN A 199 30.22 -8.30 -6.74
CA GLN A 199 31.56 -8.89 -6.86
C GLN A 199 31.54 -10.41 -6.64
N ALA A 200 30.77 -10.89 -5.66
CA ALA A 200 30.66 -12.31 -5.36
C ALA A 200 29.76 -13.08 -6.35
N HIS A 201 28.75 -12.39 -6.93
CA HIS A 201 27.73 -12.99 -7.78
C HIS A 201 27.63 -12.32 -9.17
N PRO A 202 28.65 -12.42 -10.01
CA PRO A 202 28.68 -11.74 -11.31
C PRO A 202 27.63 -12.25 -12.31
N LYS A 203 26.99 -13.38 -12.01
CA LYS A 203 25.90 -13.97 -12.81
C LYS A 203 24.50 -13.54 -12.36
N ALA A 204 24.39 -12.78 -11.31
CA ALA A 204 23.11 -12.23 -10.82
C ALA A 204 22.69 -11.04 -11.73
N LEU A 205 22.27 -11.36 -12.95
CA LEU A 205 21.91 -10.40 -14.00
C LEU A 205 20.44 -10.01 -14.00
N LEU A 206 19.59 -10.73 -13.26
CA LEU A 206 18.17 -10.43 -13.11
C LEU A 206 17.91 -9.96 -11.70
N GLY A 207 17.32 -8.77 -11.57
CA GLY A 207 17.01 -8.19 -10.26
C GLY A 207 15.60 -7.67 -10.19
N VAL A 208 14.98 -7.82 -9.02
CA VAL A 208 13.69 -7.22 -8.71
C VAL A 208 13.72 -6.59 -7.33
N VAL A 209 13.14 -5.41 -7.21
CA VAL A 209 13.07 -4.65 -5.98
C VAL A 209 11.67 -4.77 -5.38
N PHE A 210 11.59 -5.40 -4.21
CA PHE A 210 10.37 -5.45 -3.39
C PHE A 210 10.43 -4.37 -2.29
N ASN A 211 10.56 -3.12 -2.74
CA ASN A 211 10.59 -1.98 -1.82
C ASN A 211 9.93 -0.77 -2.47
N SER A 212 9.14 -0.02 -1.71
CA SER A 212 8.45 1.18 -2.22
C SER A 212 9.33 2.42 -2.33
N ARG A 213 10.56 2.39 -1.80
CA ARG A 213 11.46 3.56 -1.74
C ARG A 213 12.94 3.14 -1.67
N VAL A 214 13.44 2.54 -2.72
CA VAL A 214 14.88 2.45 -2.97
C VAL A 214 15.20 3.48 -4.04
N TYR A 215 15.56 4.68 -3.63
CA TYR A 215 16.12 5.71 -4.48
C TYR A 215 17.37 6.26 -3.79
#